data_3cd783d9ab5d0cbd6bc753131d6d866a
#
_entry.id   3cd783d9ab5d0cbd6bc753131d6d866a
#
_cell.length_a   1.000
_cell.length_b   1.000
_cell.length_c   1.000
_cell.angle_alpha   90.00
_cell.angle_beta   90.00
_cell.angle_gamma   90.00
#
_symmetry.space_group_name_H-M   'P 1'
#
loop_
_entity.id
_entity.type
_entity.pdbx_description
1 polymer ?
#
loop_
_entity_poly.entity_id
_entity_poly.type
_entity_poly.pdbx_seq_one_letter_code
_entity_poly.pdbx_strand_id
1 'polypeptide(L)'
;MFSSMKKYSFNIYIILLLISCQKSTNSIEEALFDDFYNSKSNKILLDVRTPEEHKNSRALESKNLNFYDQNFKVEILKNSKDSHIYIYCRSGRRSGIAVKYLKENGYSNVFNIKSGIVGIDPKFLDFSSLNN
;
A
#
# COMPACT_ATOMS: atom_id res chain seq x y z
N MET A 1 21.91 5.14 56.32
CA MET A 1 21.39 6.13 55.36
C MET A 1 21.89 5.98 53.92
N PHE A 2 22.65 4.92 53.60
CA PHE A 2 23.19 4.68 52.24
C PHE A 2 22.61 3.45 51.53
N SER A 3 21.54 2.81 52.05
CA SER A 3 20.98 1.57 51.51
C SER A 3 19.84 1.77 50.52
N SER A 4 19.33 3.00 50.35
CA SER A 4 18.11 3.23 49.52
C SER A 4 18.38 3.62 48.06
N MET A 5 19.59 4.03 47.70
CA MET A 5 19.91 4.55 46.37
C MET A 5 20.26 3.47 45.34
N LYS A 6 20.60 2.24 45.77
CA LYS A 6 20.98 1.15 44.85
C LYS A 6 19.77 0.44 44.19
N LYS A 7 18.58 0.57 44.78
CA LYS A 7 17.37 -0.10 44.23
C LYS A 7 16.75 0.58 43.02
N TYR A 8 16.94 1.87 42.85
CA TYR A 8 16.35 2.63 41.74
C TYR A 8 17.18 2.55 40.45
N SER A 9 18.50 2.35 40.56
CA SER A 9 19.38 2.21 39.39
C SER A 9 19.14 0.94 38.60
N PHE A 10 18.77 -0.17 39.27
CA PHE A 10 18.53 -1.45 38.60
C PHE A 10 17.22 -1.48 37.82
N ASN A 11 16.18 -0.80 38.30
CA ASN A 11 14.90 -0.70 37.62
C ASN A 11 14.92 0.16 36.36
N ILE A 12 15.74 1.21 36.31
CA ILE A 12 15.89 2.08 35.14
C ILE A 12 16.54 1.32 33.97
N TYR A 13 17.52 0.46 34.24
CA TYR A 13 18.14 -0.38 33.21
C TYR A 13 17.22 -1.42 32.62
N ILE A 14 16.31 -1.99 33.41
CA ILE A 14 15.30 -2.96 32.93
C ILE A 14 14.27 -2.28 32.05
N ILE A 15 13.85 -1.05 32.36
CA ILE A 15 12.90 -0.28 31.56
C ILE A 15 13.50 0.13 30.21
N LEU A 16 14.79 0.46 30.16
CA LEU A 16 15.49 0.81 28.91
C LEU A 16 15.67 -0.41 27.96
N LEU A 17 15.74 -1.62 28.48
CA LEU A 17 15.86 -2.84 27.67
C LEU A 17 14.53 -3.27 27.02
N LEU A 18 13.39 -2.79 27.52
CA LEU A 18 12.07 -3.15 26.97
C LEU A 18 11.63 -2.26 25.78
N ILE A 19 12.37 -1.18 25.51
CA ILE A 19 12.04 -0.25 24.40
C ILE A 19 12.68 -0.67 23.08
N SER A 20 13.56 -1.69 23.09
CA SER A 20 14.37 -2.08 21.92
C SER A 20 13.84 -3.22 21.09
N CYS A 21 12.54 -3.46 21.02
CA CYS A 21 11.99 -4.46 20.09
C CYS A 21 10.69 -3.98 19.45
N GLN A 22 10.70 -2.82 18.80
CA GLN A 22 9.75 -2.57 17.73
C GLN A 22 10.27 -3.31 16.50
N LYS A 23 9.89 -4.59 16.37
CA LYS A 23 9.86 -5.25 15.08
C LYS A 23 8.97 -4.38 14.18
N SER A 24 9.59 -3.71 13.22
CA SER A 24 8.89 -3.20 12.05
C SER A 24 8.23 -4.42 11.40
N THR A 25 6.99 -4.67 11.75
CA THR A 25 6.17 -5.62 11.02
C THR A 25 5.97 -4.97 9.65
N ASN A 26 6.59 -5.54 8.61
CA ASN A 26 6.32 -5.22 7.21
C ASN A 26 4.90 -5.72 6.86
N SER A 27 3.90 -5.31 7.65
CA SER A 27 2.51 -5.55 7.33
C SER A 27 2.17 -4.75 6.07
N ILE A 28 1.57 -5.42 5.10
CA ILE A 28 0.99 -4.75 3.94
C ILE A 28 -0.18 -3.92 4.49
N GLU A 29 -0.11 -2.61 4.33
CA GLU A 29 -1.24 -1.75 4.68
C GLU A 29 -2.36 -1.98 3.69
N GLU A 30 -3.50 -2.39 4.23
CA GLU A 30 -4.71 -2.64 3.46
C GLU A 30 -5.59 -1.40 3.52
N ALA A 31 -6.19 -1.05 2.39
CA ALA A 31 -7.12 0.06 2.26
C ALA A 31 -8.40 -0.41 1.58
N LEU A 32 -9.49 0.29 1.85
CA LEU A 32 -10.70 0.22 1.06
C LEU A 32 -10.60 1.21 -0.10
N PHE A 33 -11.36 0.98 -1.16
CA PHE A 33 -11.40 1.93 -2.27
C PHE A 33 -11.92 3.31 -1.84
N ASP A 34 -12.81 3.35 -0.85
CA ASP A 34 -13.34 4.57 -0.27
C ASP A 34 -12.24 5.43 0.39
N ASP A 35 -11.19 4.80 0.93
CA ASP A 35 -10.04 5.52 1.50
C ASP A 35 -9.31 6.31 0.42
N PHE A 36 -9.13 5.71 -0.77
CA PHE A 36 -8.60 6.42 -1.92
C PHE A 36 -9.52 7.57 -2.32
N TYR A 37 -10.81 7.30 -2.50
CA TYR A 37 -11.76 8.29 -3.02
C TYR A 37 -11.89 9.50 -2.10
N ASN A 38 -11.93 9.29 -0.78
CA ASN A 38 -12.09 10.34 0.22
C ASN A 38 -10.77 11.03 0.61
N SER A 39 -9.62 10.49 0.21
CA SER A 39 -8.31 11.09 0.52
C SER A 39 -8.15 12.45 -0.16
N LYS A 40 -7.71 13.45 0.61
CA LYS A 40 -7.36 14.80 0.14
C LYS A 40 -5.86 14.96 -0.16
N SER A 41 -5.06 13.93 0.07
CA SER A 41 -3.62 13.96 -0.19
C SER A 41 -3.32 13.90 -1.70
N ASN A 42 -2.07 14.19 -2.06
CA ASN A 42 -1.57 13.85 -3.39
C ASN A 42 -1.59 12.34 -3.56
N LYS A 43 -2.52 11.83 -4.35
CA LYS A 43 -2.82 10.40 -4.46
C LYS A 43 -2.71 9.89 -5.88
N ILE A 44 -2.34 8.62 -5.99
CA ILE A 44 -2.22 7.87 -7.24
C ILE A 44 -2.97 6.56 -7.06
N LEU A 45 -3.79 6.19 -8.06
CA LEU A 45 -4.43 4.88 -8.12
C LEU A 45 -3.82 4.07 -9.27
N LEU A 46 -3.23 2.93 -8.95
CA LEU A 46 -2.63 2.02 -9.93
C LEU A 46 -3.45 0.75 -10.08
N ASP A 47 -3.81 0.44 -11.31
CA ASP A 47 -4.34 -0.84 -11.72
C ASP A 47 -3.21 -1.72 -12.24
N VAL A 48 -2.83 -2.74 -11.47
CA VAL A 48 -1.73 -3.65 -11.87
C VAL A 48 -2.20 -4.89 -12.61
N ARG A 49 -3.43 -4.85 -13.15
CA ARG A 49 -3.95 -5.89 -14.04
C ARG A 49 -3.37 -5.75 -15.44
N THR A 50 -3.69 -6.71 -16.30
CA THR A 50 -3.30 -6.63 -17.72
C THR A 50 -3.99 -5.45 -18.42
N PRO A 51 -3.43 -4.94 -19.53
CA PRO A 51 -4.09 -3.90 -20.34
C PRO A 51 -5.49 -4.29 -20.81
N GLU A 52 -5.71 -5.56 -21.13
CA GLU A 52 -7.02 -6.07 -21.53
C GLU A 52 -8.03 -6.02 -20.37
N GLU A 53 -7.65 -6.48 -19.16
CA GLU A 53 -8.50 -6.38 -17.98
C GLU A 53 -8.85 -4.90 -17.68
N HIS A 54 -7.89 -4.00 -17.77
CA HIS A 54 -8.07 -2.57 -17.55
C HIS A 54 -8.98 -1.93 -18.62
N LYS A 55 -8.83 -2.33 -19.88
CA LYS A 55 -9.66 -1.86 -20.97
C LYS A 55 -11.13 -2.27 -20.77
N ASN A 56 -11.39 -3.51 -20.36
CA ASN A 56 -12.77 -4.03 -20.21
C ASN A 56 -13.52 -3.32 -19.06
N SER A 57 -12.85 -3.07 -17.97
CA SER A 57 -13.39 -2.28 -16.85
C SER A 57 -12.27 -1.78 -15.98
N ARG A 58 -12.38 -0.58 -15.44
CA ARG A 58 -11.37 0.00 -14.55
C ARG A 58 -11.99 0.90 -13.50
N ALA A 59 -11.31 1.07 -12.38
CA ALA A 59 -11.70 2.10 -11.44
C ALA A 59 -11.43 3.48 -12.03
N LEU A 60 -12.32 4.42 -11.79
CA LEU A 60 -12.16 5.82 -12.19
C LEU A 60 -10.82 6.36 -11.67
N GLU A 61 -10.17 7.22 -12.44
CA GLU A 61 -8.86 7.83 -12.15
C GLU A 61 -7.68 6.85 -12.10
N SER A 62 -7.88 5.53 -12.33
CA SER A 62 -6.77 4.58 -12.28
C SER A 62 -5.88 4.65 -13.52
N LYS A 63 -4.57 4.47 -13.28
CA LYS A 63 -3.56 4.28 -14.31
C LYS A 63 -3.17 2.82 -14.39
N ASN A 64 -3.11 2.27 -15.60
CA ASN A 64 -2.68 0.87 -15.77
C ASN A 64 -1.16 0.75 -15.76
N LEU A 65 -0.68 -0.24 -15.01
CA LEU A 65 0.72 -0.67 -15.01
C LEU A 65 0.74 -2.19 -14.91
N ASN A 66 0.89 -2.87 -16.04
CA ASN A 66 0.77 -4.32 -16.10
C ASN A 66 1.81 -5.03 -15.24
N PHE A 67 1.34 -5.76 -14.23
CA PHE A 67 2.17 -6.53 -13.30
C PHE A 67 3.09 -7.55 -14.00
N TYR A 68 2.68 -8.08 -15.15
CA TYR A 68 3.41 -9.09 -15.91
C TYR A 68 4.40 -8.49 -16.93
N ASP A 69 4.45 -7.16 -17.07
CA ASP A 69 5.41 -6.51 -17.95
C ASP A 69 6.83 -6.69 -17.38
N GLN A 70 7.80 -6.98 -18.28
CA GLN A 70 9.21 -7.15 -17.87
C GLN A 70 9.79 -5.89 -17.22
N ASN A 71 9.29 -4.70 -17.55
CA ASN A 71 9.72 -3.42 -17.01
C ASN A 71 8.89 -2.99 -15.78
N PHE A 72 7.91 -3.79 -15.34
CA PHE A 72 7.00 -3.43 -14.24
C PHE A 72 7.74 -2.86 -13.03
N LYS A 73 8.81 -3.53 -12.58
CA LYS A 73 9.58 -3.12 -11.40
C LYS A 73 10.27 -1.77 -11.58
N VAL A 74 10.71 -1.45 -12.78
CA VAL A 74 11.34 -0.16 -13.10
C VAL A 74 10.28 0.93 -13.17
N GLU A 75 9.18 0.66 -13.86
CA GLU A 75 8.11 1.64 -14.07
C GLU A 75 7.39 2.02 -12.77
N ILE A 76 7.13 1.05 -11.90
CA ILE A 76 6.43 1.33 -10.64
C ILE A 76 7.26 2.23 -9.70
N LEU A 77 8.59 2.16 -9.76
CA LEU A 77 9.50 3.00 -8.97
C LEU A 77 9.59 4.46 -9.48
N LYS A 78 9.02 4.79 -10.63
CA LYS A 78 8.96 6.18 -11.13
C LYS A 78 7.91 7.04 -10.41
N ASN A 79 7.02 6.43 -9.63
CA ASN A 79 6.04 7.16 -8.85
C ASN A 79 6.73 7.95 -7.72
N SER A 80 6.18 9.12 -7.36
CA SER A 80 6.72 9.92 -6.26
C SER A 80 6.53 9.22 -4.91
N LYS A 81 7.59 9.19 -4.10
CA LYS A 81 7.53 8.67 -2.72
C LYS A 81 6.69 9.52 -1.77
N ASP A 82 6.44 10.78 -2.14
CA ASP A 82 5.61 11.71 -1.36
C ASP A 82 4.12 11.55 -1.64
N SER A 83 3.75 10.74 -2.64
CA SER A 83 2.36 10.46 -2.98
C SER A 83 1.82 9.30 -2.17
N HIS A 84 0.53 9.33 -1.88
CA HIS A 84 -0.22 8.17 -1.39
C HIS A 84 -0.58 7.28 -2.58
N ILE A 85 0.01 6.09 -2.63
CA ILE A 85 -0.13 5.18 -3.77
C ILE A 85 -1.07 4.04 -3.36
N TYR A 86 -2.24 4.01 -3.98
CA TYR A 86 -3.21 2.94 -3.82
C TYR A 86 -3.10 2.01 -5.01
N ILE A 87 -3.05 0.71 -4.76
CA ILE A 87 -2.83 -0.29 -5.80
C ILE A 87 -3.92 -1.35 -5.71
N TYR A 88 -4.52 -1.67 -6.84
CA TYR A 88 -5.46 -2.77 -6.93
C TYR A 88 -5.15 -3.71 -8.11
N CYS A 89 -5.67 -4.93 -7.99
CA CYS A 89 -5.75 -5.87 -9.07
C CYS A 89 -7.16 -6.48 -9.11
N ARG A 90 -7.32 -7.73 -9.53
CA ARG A 90 -8.64 -8.37 -9.49
C ARG A 90 -9.08 -8.66 -8.05
N SER A 91 -8.22 -9.23 -7.22
CA SER A 91 -8.53 -9.78 -5.89
C SER A 91 -7.48 -9.48 -4.81
N GLY A 92 -6.64 -8.49 -5.00
CA GLY A 92 -5.65 -8.04 -4.01
C GLY A 92 -4.30 -8.78 -4.00
N ARG A 93 -4.14 -9.91 -4.73
CA ARG A 93 -2.89 -10.69 -4.71
C ARG A 93 -1.72 -10.00 -5.44
N ARG A 94 -1.89 -9.66 -6.72
CA ARG A 94 -0.84 -8.96 -7.52
C ARG A 94 -0.50 -7.61 -6.90
N SER A 95 -1.51 -6.86 -6.49
CA SER A 95 -1.34 -5.55 -5.84
C SER A 95 -0.64 -5.65 -4.49
N GLY A 96 -0.91 -6.69 -3.70
CA GLY A 96 -0.18 -6.94 -2.45
C GLY A 96 1.32 -7.17 -2.67
N ILE A 97 1.70 -7.91 -3.72
CA ILE A 97 3.10 -8.11 -4.10
C ILE A 97 3.74 -6.77 -4.53
N ALA A 98 3.02 -5.96 -5.30
CA ALA A 98 3.49 -4.64 -5.73
C ALA A 98 3.70 -3.69 -4.55
N VAL A 99 2.77 -3.66 -3.58
CA VAL A 99 2.89 -2.89 -2.34
C VAL A 99 4.12 -3.30 -1.55
N LYS A 100 4.33 -4.61 -1.36
CA LYS A 100 5.51 -5.13 -0.66
C LYS A 100 6.80 -4.67 -1.35
N TYR A 101 6.87 -4.79 -2.68
CA TYR A 101 8.02 -4.35 -3.46
C TYR A 101 8.32 -2.85 -3.29
N LEU A 102 7.30 -2.00 -3.33
CA LEU A 102 7.46 -0.56 -3.11
C LEU A 102 7.97 -0.27 -1.69
N LYS A 103 7.43 -0.91 -0.66
CA LYS A 103 7.88 -0.73 0.73
C LYS A 103 9.35 -1.13 0.90
N GLU A 104 9.78 -2.22 0.29
CA GLU A 104 11.18 -2.65 0.29
C GLU A 104 12.12 -1.65 -0.41
N ASN A 105 11.56 -0.79 -1.29
CA ASN A 105 12.28 0.29 -1.98
C ASN A 105 12.07 1.68 -1.36
N GLY A 106 11.61 1.74 -0.11
CA GLY A 106 11.54 2.98 0.69
C GLY A 106 10.30 3.84 0.46
N TYR A 107 9.21 3.27 -0.06
CA TYR A 107 7.91 3.93 -0.14
C TYR A 107 7.13 3.65 1.15
N SER A 108 6.72 4.67 1.87
CA SER A 108 5.98 4.54 3.14
C SER A 108 4.46 4.61 2.95
N ASN A 109 3.98 5.43 2.03
CA ASN A 109 2.55 5.69 1.83
C ASN A 109 1.98 4.82 0.70
N VAL A 110 1.99 3.50 0.86
CA VAL A 110 1.57 2.53 -0.17
C VAL A 110 0.55 1.57 0.40
N PHE A 111 -0.60 1.44 -0.27
CA PHE A 111 -1.77 0.74 0.22
C PHE A 111 -2.28 -0.27 -0.80
N ASN A 112 -2.59 -1.48 -0.32
CA ASN A 112 -3.25 -2.51 -1.12
C ASN A 112 -4.77 -2.41 -0.98
N ILE A 113 -5.47 -2.18 -2.08
CA ILE A 113 -6.92 -2.35 -2.11
C ILE A 113 -7.21 -3.86 -2.20
N LYS A 114 -7.29 -4.50 -1.03
CA LYS A 114 -7.33 -5.96 -0.88
C LYS A 114 -8.53 -6.60 -1.57
N SER A 115 -9.67 -5.92 -1.58
CA SER A 115 -10.87 -6.41 -2.27
C SER A 115 -10.68 -6.52 -3.79
N GLY A 116 -9.68 -5.80 -4.33
CA GLY A 116 -9.50 -5.65 -5.76
C GLY A 116 -10.69 -4.98 -6.43
N ILE A 117 -10.72 -5.02 -7.77
CA ILE A 117 -11.81 -4.40 -8.55
C ILE A 117 -13.18 -5.05 -8.25
N VAL A 118 -13.20 -6.32 -7.86
CA VAL A 118 -14.47 -7.03 -7.58
C VAL A 118 -15.19 -6.48 -6.35
N GLY A 119 -14.50 -5.79 -5.46
CA GLY A 119 -15.06 -5.16 -4.27
C GLY A 119 -15.28 -3.64 -4.41
N ILE A 120 -15.01 -3.06 -5.58
CA ILE A 120 -15.28 -1.64 -5.84
C ILE A 120 -16.74 -1.46 -6.25
N ASP A 121 -17.42 -0.50 -5.63
CA ASP A 121 -18.81 -0.16 -6.01
C ASP A 121 -18.87 0.20 -7.52
N PRO A 122 -19.80 -0.39 -8.29
CA PRO A 122 -19.93 -0.14 -9.72
C PRO A 122 -20.02 1.33 -10.13
N LYS A 123 -20.52 2.21 -9.26
CA LYS A 123 -20.56 3.67 -9.52
C LYS A 123 -19.18 4.31 -9.72
N PHE A 124 -18.12 3.66 -9.23
CA PHE A 124 -16.72 4.09 -9.38
C PHE A 124 -15.99 3.35 -10.49
N LEU A 125 -16.69 2.53 -11.29
CA LEU A 125 -16.10 1.79 -12.39
C LEU A 125 -16.45 2.44 -13.74
N ASP A 126 -15.49 2.41 -14.65
CA ASP A 126 -15.65 2.77 -16.04
C ASP A 126 -15.69 1.52 -16.90
N PHE A 127 -16.74 1.36 -17.69
CA PHE A 127 -17.00 0.28 -18.64
C PHE A 127 -17.09 0.81 -20.08
N SER A 128 -16.62 2.02 -20.34
CA SER A 128 -16.83 2.72 -21.62
C SER A 128 -16.33 1.96 -22.85
N SER A 129 -15.32 1.10 -22.68
CA SER A 129 -14.78 0.32 -23.78
C SER A 129 -15.61 -0.89 -24.20
N LEU A 130 -16.63 -1.29 -23.43
CA LEU A 130 -17.54 -2.37 -23.79
C LEU A 130 -18.68 -1.92 -24.69
N ASN A 131 -18.84 -0.60 -24.89
CA ASN A 131 -19.96 0.00 -25.65
C ASN A 131 -19.55 0.46 -27.06
N ASN A 132 -18.35 0.04 -27.55
CA ASN A 132 -17.87 0.34 -28.91
C ASN A 132 -17.75 -0.91 -29.75
#